data_6b3eddc9108776b6679d24ddd83816bb
#
_entry.id   6b3eddc9108776b6679d24ddd83816bb
#
_cell.length_a   1.000
_cell.length_b   1.000
_cell.length_c   1.000
_cell.angle_alpha   90.00
_cell.angle_beta   90.00
_cell.angle_gamma   90.00
#
_symmetry.space_group_name_H-M   'P 1'
#
loop_
_entity.id
_entity.type
_entity.pdbx_description
1 polymer ?
#
loop_
_entity_poly.entity_id
_entity_poly.type
_entity_poly.pdbx_seq_one_letter_code
_entity_poly.pdbx_strand_id
1 'polypeptide(L)'
;MDATPRTASAASSTERPVPALQFDKVWLGFDEGPILKGLTFSVQPEETLILLGETGTGKTLTLKLAAGLLSPDQGTVYALGEDLSTKSEQELLQFRRQVGFVFQEGALFDSLTVGENVAYRLEEDGSSDDVILPRVQEVLKFVELEHTSEMLPSDLSGGMRRRVAIARALAARPPVVLYDSPTAGLDPITSQTIITLILRLRDVYGVTAVMATHRLQDGFGLSNFHFDPKTHTVRRGAAPEGSRPPMTRFLVLRDGQIYFEGSPDEMLKTKDSYLQRFLI
;
A
#
# COMPACT_ATOMS: atom_id res chain seq x y z
N MET A 1 57.03 21.71 -18.47
CA MET A 1 56.71 20.85 -17.31
C MET A 1 55.27 20.46 -17.46
N ASP A 2 55.06 19.20 -17.86
CA ASP A 2 53.79 18.61 -18.24
C ASP A 2 52.83 18.44 -17.05
N ALA A 3 51.59 18.89 -17.22
CA ALA A 3 50.50 18.57 -16.37
C ALA A 3 49.53 17.64 -17.12
N THR A 4 49.61 16.35 -16.83
CA THR A 4 48.73 15.29 -17.34
C THR A 4 47.33 15.43 -16.74
N PRO A 5 46.23 15.40 -17.54
CA PRO A 5 44.88 15.37 -16.97
C PRO A 5 44.54 13.98 -16.45
N ARG A 6 44.17 13.90 -15.18
CA ARG A 6 43.58 12.70 -14.57
C ARG A 6 42.22 12.41 -15.20
N THR A 7 42.13 11.35 -15.96
CA THR A 7 40.90 10.75 -16.41
C THR A 7 40.15 10.18 -15.20
N ALA A 8 39.03 10.81 -14.81
CA ALA A 8 38.07 10.26 -13.86
C ALA A 8 37.29 9.13 -14.56
N SER A 9 37.61 7.91 -14.20
CA SER A 9 36.82 6.74 -14.55
C SER A 9 35.51 6.77 -13.68
N ALA A 10 34.44 7.24 -14.26
CA ALA A 10 33.12 7.09 -13.69
C ALA A 10 32.54 5.73 -14.12
N ALA A 11 32.84 4.69 -13.37
CA ALA A 11 32.08 3.45 -13.41
C ALA A 11 30.79 3.68 -12.60
N SER A 12 29.70 4.10 -13.25
CA SER A 12 28.37 4.05 -12.66
C SER A 12 27.92 2.59 -12.66
N SER A 13 28.11 1.90 -11.54
CA SER A 13 27.39 0.68 -11.24
C SER A 13 25.92 1.06 -11.11
N THR A 14 25.11 0.77 -12.13
CA THR A 14 23.65 0.82 -12.05
C THR A 14 23.20 -0.38 -11.20
N GLU A 15 23.39 -0.31 -9.89
CA GLU A 15 22.69 -1.21 -8.97
C GLU A 15 21.20 -0.96 -9.13
N ARG A 16 20.45 -1.98 -9.54
CA ARG A 16 18.98 -1.90 -9.54
C ARG A 16 18.53 -1.63 -8.11
N PRO A 17 17.62 -0.68 -7.88
CA PRO A 17 17.13 -0.41 -6.54
C PRO A 17 16.56 -1.70 -5.94
N VAL A 18 16.86 -1.93 -4.66
CA VAL A 18 16.29 -3.07 -3.91
C VAL A 18 14.77 -2.92 -3.90
N PRO A 19 14.01 -3.93 -4.33
CA PRO A 19 12.56 -3.87 -4.30
C PRO A 19 12.03 -3.62 -2.88
N ALA A 20 10.97 -2.83 -2.76
CA ALA A 20 10.29 -2.62 -1.48
C ALA A 20 9.61 -3.92 -1.00
N LEU A 21 9.07 -4.70 -1.94
CA LEU A 21 8.54 -6.05 -1.70
C LEU A 21 8.99 -6.98 -2.82
N GLN A 22 9.26 -8.25 -2.48
CA GLN A 22 9.55 -9.28 -3.47
C GLN A 22 9.01 -10.64 -2.98
N PHE A 23 8.31 -11.31 -3.86
CA PHE A 23 7.83 -12.68 -3.69
C PHE A 23 8.63 -13.57 -4.65
N ASP A 24 9.22 -14.63 -4.14
CA ASP A 24 9.95 -15.62 -4.96
C ASP A 24 9.36 -17.00 -4.76
N LYS A 25 8.60 -17.48 -5.75
CA LYS A 25 7.95 -18.79 -5.81
C LYS A 25 7.12 -19.12 -4.57
N VAL A 26 6.35 -18.15 -4.08
CA VAL A 26 5.59 -18.25 -2.83
C VAL A 26 4.37 -19.14 -2.98
N TRP A 27 4.28 -20.14 -2.12
CA TRP A 27 3.12 -21.03 -1.96
C TRP A 27 2.53 -20.83 -0.56
N LEU A 28 1.21 -20.85 -0.49
CA LEU A 28 0.48 -20.85 0.78
C LEU A 28 -0.84 -21.58 0.59
N GLY A 29 -1.15 -22.48 1.51
CA GLY A 29 -2.41 -23.22 1.56
C GLY A 29 -2.90 -23.46 2.98
N PHE A 30 -4.04 -24.09 3.07
CA PHE A 30 -4.66 -24.59 4.31
C PHE A 30 -5.18 -26.00 4.06
N ASP A 31 -5.94 -26.56 4.99
CA ASP A 31 -6.43 -27.96 4.94
C ASP A 31 -7.11 -28.33 3.61
N GLU A 32 -7.77 -27.37 2.95
CA GLU A 32 -8.44 -27.55 1.65
C GLU A 32 -7.48 -27.51 0.44
N GLY A 33 -6.20 -27.26 0.67
CA GLY A 33 -5.15 -27.24 -0.34
C GLY A 33 -4.55 -25.85 -0.62
N PRO A 34 -3.67 -25.74 -1.65
CA PRO A 34 -2.93 -24.53 -1.93
C PRO A 34 -3.84 -23.43 -2.52
N ILE A 35 -3.82 -22.24 -1.87
CA ILE A 35 -4.50 -21.03 -2.34
C ILE A 35 -3.57 -20.20 -3.19
N LEU A 36 -2.32 -19.99 -2.76
CA LEU A 36 -1.28 -19.32 -3.56
C LEU A 36 -0.33 -20.37 -4.12
N LYS A 37 0.01 -20.26 -5.41
CA LYS A 37 0.69 -21.31 -6.17
C LYS A 37 1.88 -20.73 -6.94
N GLY A 38 3.01 -20.54 -6.24
CA GLY A 38 4.27 -20.13 -6.85
C GLY A 38 4.30 -18.67 -7.28
N LEU A 39 3.73 -17.76 -6.49
CA LEU A 39 3.74 -16.34 -6.81
C LEU A 39 5.17 -15.80 -6.87
N THR A 40 5.50 -15.13 -7.98
CA THR A 40 6.80 -14.47 -8.19
C THR A 40 6.56 -13.09 -8.80
N PHE A 41 6.81 -12.04 -8.03
CA PHE A 41 6.73 -10.65 -8.46
C PHE A 41 7.52 -9.74 -7.50
N SER A 42 7.75 -8.50 -7.90
CA SER A 42 8.36 -7.49 -7.03
C SER A 42 7.61 -6.16 -7.12
N VAL A 43 7.73 -5.33 -6.09
CA VAL A 43 7.21 -3.95 -6.04
C VAL A 43 8.40 -3.03 -5.78
N GLN A 44 8.56 -2.03 -6.64
CA GLN A 44 9.68 -1.09 -6.49
C GLN A 44 9.34 0.01 -5.47
N PRO A 45 10.35 0.66 -4.86
CA PRO A 45 10.10 1.85 -4.05
C PRO A 45 9.28 2.90 -4.82
N GLU A 46 8.31 3.51 -4.14
CA GLU A 46 7.38 4.52 -4.69
C GLU A 46 6.41 3.98 -5.77
N GLU A 47 6.39 2.67 -6.01
CA GLU A 47 5.43 2.03 -6.90
C GLU A 47 4.07 1.84 -6.20
N THR A 48 2.99 1.96 -6.97
CA THR A 48 1.65 1.52 -6.58
C THR A 48 1.29 0.25 -7.35
N LEU A 49 1.27 -0.90 -6.67
CA LEU A 49 0.81 -2.16 -7.23
C LEU A 49 -0.68 -2.36 -6.93
N ILE A 50 -1.49 -2.52 -7.97
CA ILE A 50 -2.91 -2.87 -7.86
C ILE A 50 -3.05 -4.37 -8.01
N LEU A 51 -3.39 -5.05 -6.92
CA LEU A 51 -3.61 -6.50 -6.88
C LEU A 51 -5.10 -6.80 -7.09
N LEU A 52 -5.44 -7.21 -8.30
CA LEU A 52 -6.80 -7.53 -8.72
C LEU A 52 -7.08 -9.04 -8.68
N GLY A 53 -8.35 -9.40 -8.61
CA GLY A 53 -8.82 -10.78 -8.70
C GLY A 53 -10.20 -10.94 -8.07
N GLU A 54 -10.87 -12.03 -8.35
CA GLU A 54 -12.14 -12.41 -7.73
C GLU A 54 -11.96 -12.66 -6.22
N THR A 55 -13.07 -12.72 -5.49
CA THR A 55 -13.04 -13.09 -4.06
C THR A 55 -12.45 -14.51 -3.90
N GLY A 56 -11.61 -14.70 -2.88
CA GLY A 56 -10.99 -16.00 -2.63
C GLY A 56 -9.70 -16.30 -3.42
N THR A 57 -9.25 -15.42 -4.34
CA THR A 57 -8.02 -15.66 -5.14
C THR A 57 -6.70 -15.48 -4.36
N GLY A 58 -6.75 -15.13 -3.06
CA GLY A 58 -5.56 -15.02 -2.22
C GLY A 58 -5.01 -13.60 -2.06
N LYS A 59 -5.70 -12.53 -2.52
CA LYS A 59 -5.23 -11.13 -2.40
C LYS A 59 -4.89 -10.72 -0.97
N THR A 60 -5.82 -10.91 -0.04
CA THR A 60 -5.62 -10.63 1.39
C THR A 60 -4.46 -11.45 1.97
N LEU A 61 -4.31 -12.70 1.56
CA LEU A 61 -3.20 -13.56 2.00
C LEU A 61 -1.85 -13.03 1.49
N THR A 62 -1.81 -12.56 0.24
CA THR A 62 -0.63 -11.90 -0.33
C THR A 62 -0.23 -10.67 0.49
N LEU A 63 -1.20 -9.81 0.89
CA LEU A 63 -0.91 -8.67 1.76
C LEU A 63 -0.45 -9.10 3.16
N LYS A 64 -1.05 -10.13 3.75
CA LYS A 64 -0.64 -10.66 5.06
C LYS A 64 0.78 -11.24 5.04
N LEU A 65 1.17 -11.93 3.96
CA LEU A 65 2.54 -12.39 3.74
C LEU A 65 3.50 -11.21 3.62
N ALA A 66 3.16 -10.18 2.83
CA ALA A 66 3.96 -8.96 2.69
C ALA A 66 4.16 -8.20 4.02
N ALA A 67 3.18 -8.29 4.93
CA ALA A 67 3.27 -7.70 6.27
C ALA A 67 3.96 -8.61 7.31
N GLY A 68 4.41 -9.82 6.94
CA GLY A 68 4.95 -10.79 7.88
C GLY A 68 3.92 -11.27 8.92
N LEU A 69 2.62 -11.18 8.60
CA LEU A 69 1.52 -11.70 9.43
C LEU A 69 1.26 -13.19 9.19
N LEU A 70 1.76 -13.71 8.09
CA LEU A 70 1.77 -15.12 7.72
C LEU A 70 3.14 -15.48 7.15
N SER A 71 3.53 -16.73 7.31
CA SER A 71 4.72 -17.31 6.67
C SER A 71 4.27 -18.16 5.47
N PRO A 72 5.01 -18.16 4.35
CA PRO A 72 4.71 -19.04 3.22
C PRO A 72 5.04 -20.49 3.55
N ASP A 73 4.33 -21.46 2.91
CA ASP A 73 4.66 -22.88 3.00
C ASP A 73 5.92 -23.21 2.20
N GLN A 74 6.13 -22.52 1.07
CA GLN A 74 7.32 -22.62 0.21
C GLN A 74 7.62 -21.25 -0.43
N GLY A 75 8.88 -21.07 -0.84
CA GLY A 75 9.34 -19.81 -1.42
C GLY A 75 9.70 -18.79 -0.34
N THR A 76 9.98 -17.57 -0.75
CA THR A 76 10.48 -16.52 0.14
C THR A 76 9.78 -15.20 -0.12
N VAL A 77 9.50 -14.46 0.95
CA VAL A 77 8.99 -13.09 0.89
C VAL A 77 10.06 -12.16 1.44
N TYR A 78 10.51 -11.22 0.61
CA TYR A 78 11.38 -10.14 1.02
C TYR A 78 10.58 -8.85 1.14
N ALA A 79 10.82 -8.10 2.17
CA ALA A 79 10.25 -6.76 2.32
C ALA A 79 11.31 -5.80 2.88
N LEU A 80 11.41 -4.62 2.28
CA LEU A 80 12.42 -3.61 2.60
C LEU A 80 13.87 -4.17 2.59
N GLY A 81 14.14 -5.13 1.70
CA GLY A 81 15.44 -5.80 1.59
C GLY A 81 15.69 -6.93 2.60
N GLU A 82 14.71 -7.25 3.45
CA GLU A 82 14.85 -8.27 4.49
C GLU A 82 14.04 -9.53 4.15
N ASP A 83 14.62 -10.72 4.34
CA ASP A 83 13.94 -11.99 4.23
C ASP A 83 13.06 -12.21 5.46
N LEU A 84 11.74 -12.21 5.27
CA LEU A 84 10.78 -12.35 6.37
C LEU A 84 10.73 -13.77 6.94
N SER A 85 11.12 -14.79 6.16
CA SER A 85 11.09 -16.19 6.59
C SER A 85 12.17 -16.55 7.62
N THR A 86 13.23 -15.76 7.68
CA THR A 86 14.35 -15.97 8.61
C THR A 86 14.19 -15.24 9.95
N LYS A 87 13.13 -14.42 10.07
CA LYS A 87 12.92 -13.56 11.24
C LYS A 87 12.19 -14.28 12.36
N SER A 88 12.64 -14.04 13.58
CA SER A 88 11.89 -14.34 14.79
C SER A 88 10.65 -13.44 14.92
N GLU A 89 9.67 -13.84 15.72
CA GLU A 89 8.47 -13.02 15.95
C GLU A 89 8.83 -11.61 16.52
N GLN A 90 9.87 -11.52 17.33
CA GLN A 90 10.34 -10.26 17.88
C GLN A 90 10.92 -9.33 16.78
N GLU A 91 11.64 -9.89 15.81
CA GLU A 91 12.14 -9.14 14.65
C GLU A 91 11.01 -8.77 13.69
N LEU A 92 10.00 -9.66 13.52
CA LEU A 92 8.81 -9.35 12.73
C LEU A 92 7.98 -8.22 13.37
N LEU A 93 7.91 -8.12 14.70
CA LEU A 93 7.30 -6.99 15.38
C LEU A 93 8.03 -5.67 15.05
N GLN A 94 9.37 -5.68 15.01
CA GLN A 94 10.14 -4.50 14.60
C GLN A 94 9.94 -4.17 13.11
N PHE A 95 9.94 -5.19 12.25
CA PHE A 95 9.66 -5.03 10.82
C PHE A 95 8.27 -4.44 10.57
N ARG A 96 7.22 -4.94 11.24
CA ARG A 96 5.84 -4.44 11.12
C ARG A 96 5.71 -2.97 11.50
N ARG A 97 6.70 -2.41 12.20
CA ARG A 97 6.79 -0.96 12.47
C ARG A 97 6.99 -0.13 11.22
N GLN A 98 7.49 -0.69 10.16
CA GLN A 98 7.77 -0.03 8.89
C GLN A 98 6.68 -0.27 7.84
N VAL A 99 5.61 -1.01 8.19
CA VAL A 99 4.53 -1.34 7.27
C VAL A 99 3.20 -0.84 7.81
N GLY A 100 2.56 0.05 7.07
CA GLY A 100 1.17 0.44 7.31
C GLY A 100 0.21 -0.60 6.74
N PHE A 101 -0.79 -1.02 7.50
CA PHE A 101 -1.81 -1.94 7.02
C PHE A 101 -3.21 -1.34 7.24
N VAL A 102 -3.97 -1.19 6.16
CA VAL A 102 -5.37 -0.76 6.16
C VAL A 102 -6.25 -1.95 5.85
N PHE A 103 -6.90 -2.51 6.86
CA PHE A 103 -7.80 -3.66 6.73
C PHE A 103 -9.14 -3.27 6.12
N GLN A 104 -9.81 -4.24 5.50
CA GLN A 104 -11.08 -4.06 4.79
C GLN A 104 -12.17 -3.37 5.63
N GLU A 105 -12.25 -3.63 6.93
CA GLU A 105 -13.24 -3.02 7.84
C GLU A 105 -12.62 -1.95 8.76
N GLY A 106 -11.36 -1.57 8.51
CA GLY A 106 -10.61 -0.61 9.31
C GLY A 106 -9.93 -1.22 10.52
N ALA A 107 -10.51 -2.26 11.14
CA ALA A 107 -9.99 -2.94 12.33
C ALA A 107 -9.56 -1.96 13.45
N LEU A 108 -10.40 -0.96 13.75
CA LEU A 108 -10.18 -0.04 14.85
C LEU A 108 -10.44 -0.74 16.18
N PHE A 109 -9.77 -0.28 17.23
CA PHE A 109 -10.06 -0.71 18.59
C PHE A 109 -11.31 0.03 19.08
N ASP A 110 -12.39 -0.70 19.30
CA ASP A 110 -13.70 -0.13 19.67
C ASP A 110 -13.71 0.53 21.05
N SER A 111 -12.77 0.14 21.92
CA SER A 111 -12.62 0.70 23.28
C SER A 111 -11.76 1.97 23.34
N LEU A 112 -11.11 2.33 22.24
CA LEU A 112 -10.24 3.49 22.14
C LEU A 112 -10.94 4.58 21.31
N THR A 113 -10.70 5.85 21.68
CA THR A 113 -11.13 6.99 20.86
C THR A 113 -10.41 7.00 19.51
N VAL A 114 -10.85 7.85 18.60
CA VAL A 114 -10.20 8.07 17.31
C VAL A 114 -8.75 8.51 17.50
N GLY A 115 -8.51 9.45 18.41
CA GLY A 115 -7.16 9.94 18.72
C GLY A 115 -6.24 8.82 19.25
N GLU A 116 -6.73 8.04 20.20
CA GLU A 116 -6.01 6.89 20.77
C GLU A 116 -5.76 5.78 19.74
N ASN A 117 -6.74 5.49 18.85
CA ASN A 117 -6.52 4.57 17.73
C ASN A 117 -5.37 5.02 16.83
N VAL A 118 -5.26 6.31 16.53
CA VAL A 118 -4.20 6.87 15.70
C VAL A 118 -2.87 6.92 16.45
N ALA A 119 -2.89 7.25 17.74
CA ALA A 119 -1.74 7.31 18.63
C ALA A 119 -1.12 5.94 18.93
N TYR A 120 -1.97 4.90 18.96
CA TYR A 120 -1.66 3.57 19.49
C TYR A 120 -0.27 3.05 19.10
N ARG A 121 0.08 3.21 17.82
CA ARG A 121 1.37 2.75 17.33
C ARG A 121 2.54 3.54 17.88
N LEU A 122 2.40 4.86 18.00
CA LEU A 122 3.45 5.74 18.51
C LEU A 122 3.66 5.52 20.01
N GLU A 123 2.58 5.21 20.74
CA GLU A 123 2.63 4.84 22.18
C GLU A 123 3.38 3.52 22.38
N GLU A 124 3.04 2.48 21.58
CA GLU A 124 3.76 1.20 21.59
C GLU A 124 5.25 1.33 21.25
N ASP A 125 5.62 2.34 20.46
CA ASP A 125 7.01 2.66 20.13
C ASP A 125 7.70 3.48 21.23
N GLY A 126 6.99 3.86 22.30
CA GLY A 126 7.50 4.62 23.44
C GLY A 126 7.75 6.11 23.12
N SER A 127 7.05 6.65 22.10
CA SER A 127 7.11 8.08 21.80
C SER A 127 6.49 8.89 22.93
N SER A 128 6.99 10.10 23.16
CA SER A 128 6.44 11.01 24.17
C SER A 128 5.24 11.81 23.64
N ASP A 129 4.39 12.30 24.54
CA ASP A 129 3.16 13.03 24.21
C ASP A 129 3.42 14.27 23.33
N ASP A 130 4.55 14.94 23.52
CA ASP A 130 4.96 16.09 22.70
C ASP A 130 5.25 15.74 21.24
N VAL A 131 5.49 14.46 20.92
CA VAL A 131 5.61 13.92 19.56
C VAL A 131 4.26 13.36 19.10
N ILE A 132 3.55 12.63 19.95
CA ILE A 132 2.30 11.94 19.63
C ILE A 132 1.20 12.93 19.28
N LEU A 133 0.92 13.92 20.15
CA LEU A 133 -0.22 14.81 20.00
C LEU A 133 -0.18 15.63 18.69
N PRO A 134 0.94 16.28 18.30
CA PRO A 134 1.02 16.98 17.02
C PRO A 134 0.88 16.03 15.83
N ARG A 135 1.41 14.80 15.95
CA ARG A 135 1.33 13.82 14.86
C ARG A 135 -0.09 13.29 14.65
N VAL A 136 -0.82 13.01 15.72
CA VAL A 136 -2.24 12.63 15.67
C VAL A 136 -3.06 13.73 14.99
N GLN A 137 -2.86 14.99 15.40
CA GLN A 137 -3.53 16.14 14.79
C GLN A 137 -3.20 16.28 13.29
N GLU A 138 -1.92 16.13 12.92
CA GLU A 138 -1.47 16.18 11.53
C GLU A 138 -2.17 15.14 10.66
N VAL A 139 -2.20 13.87 11.10
CA VAL A 139 -2.79 12.80 10.28
C VAL A 139 -4.32 12.82 10.30
N LEU A 140 -4.97 13.23 11.40
CA LEU A 140 -6.42 13.44 11.42
C LEU A 140 -6.84 14.59 10.51
N LYS A 141 -6.10 15.69 10.49
CA LYS A 141 -6.31 16.79 9.54
C LYS A 141 -6.07 16.35 8.09
N PHE A 142 -5.08 15.49 7.85
CA PHE A 142 -4.82 14.95 6.53
C PHE A 142 -6.01 14.14 5.98
N VAL A 143 -6.70 13.38 6.83
CA VAL A 143 -7.90 12.62 6.47
C VAL A 143 -9.22 13.39 6.69
N GLU A 144 -9.15 14.69 7.01
CA GLU A 144 -10.30 15.60 7.24
C GLU A 144 -11.21 15.13 8.37
N LEU A 145 -10.62 14.69 9.47
CA LEU A 145 -11.31 14.20 10.67
C LEU A 145 -10.74 14.79 11.98
N GLU A 146 -10.14 15.98 11.93
CA GLU A 146 -9.54 16.64 13.09
C GLU A 146 -10.53 16.87 14.26
N HIS A 147 -11.82 17.00 13.95
CA HIS A 147 -12.89 17.24 14.90
C HIS A 147 -13.40 15.98 15.61
N THR A 148 -12.85 14.80 15.27
CA THR A 148 -13.36 13.51 15.76
C THR A 148 -12.46 12.84 16.79
N SER A 149 -11.38 13.51 17.24
CA SER A 149 -10.34 12.90 18.09
C SER A 149 -10.89 12.19 19.33
N GLU A 150 -11.89 12.79 19.98
CA GLU A 150 -12.50 12.28 21.21
C GLU A 150 -13.69 11.31 20.97
N MET A 151 -14.05 11.08 19.71
CA MET A 151 -15.18 10.18 19.38
C MET A 151 -14.73 8.72 19.44
N LEU A 152 -15.67 7.82 19.71
CA LEU A 152 -15.45 6.37 19.59
C LEU A 152 -15.72 5.91 18.14
N PRO A 153 -15.13 4.77 17.71
CA PRO A 153 -15.41 4.19 16.39
C PRO A 153 -16.89 3.90 16.13
N SER A 154 -17.68 3.60 17.17
CA SER A 154 -19.12 3.40 17.11
C SER A 154 -19.89 4.62 16.61
N ASP A 155 -19.38 5.82 16.85
CA ASP A 155 -20.03 7.09 16.52
C ASP A 155 -19.71 7.54 15.07
N LEU A 156 -18.85 6.78 14.38
CA LEU A 156 -18.38 7.11 13.04
C LEU A 156 -19.16 6.37 11.95
N SER A 157 -19.35 7.03 10.80
CA SER A 157 -19.80 6.35 9.59
C SER A 157 -18.75 5.35 9.09
N GLY A 158 -19.13 4.41 8.22
CA GLY A 158 -18.19 3.45 7.61
C GLY A 158 -17.02 4.11 6.89
N GLY A 159 -17.29 5.19 6.15
CA GLY A 159 -16.26 5.99 5.48
C GLY A 159 -15.34 6.72 6.45
N MET A 160 -15.86 7.26 7.56
CA MET A 160 -15.04 7.88 8.60
C MET A 160 -14.13 6.83 9.27
N ARG A 161 -14.66 5.67 9.66
CA ARG A 161 -13.84 4.57 10.20
C ARG A 161 -12.70 4.18 9.26
N ARG A 162 -12.96 4.12 7.94
CA ARG A 162 -11.94 3.81 6.95
C ARG A 162 -10.86 4.90 6.89
N ARG A 163 -11.25 6.17 6.96
CA ARG A 163 -10.30 7.30 7.00
C ARG A 163 -9.45 7.30 8.28
N VAL A 164 -10.03 6.97 9.44
CA VAL A 164 -9.27 6.77 10.70
C VAL A 164 -8.28 5.62 10.58
N ALA A 165 -8.67 4.49 9.97
CA ALA A 165 -7.74 3.38 9.74
C ALA A 165 -6.55 3.78 8.84
N ILE A 166 -6.78 4.62 7.84
CA ILE A 166 -5.70 5.20 7.03
C ILE A 166 -4.83 6.11 7.88
N ALA A 167 -5.42 7.01 8.69
CA ALA A 167 -4.66 7.89 9.60
C ALA A 167 -3.78 7.10 10.57
N ARG A 168 -4.33 6.03 11.18
CA ARG A 168 -3.58 5.12 12.06
C ARG A 168 -2.40 4.46 11.34
N ALA A 169 -2.63 3.95 10.13
CA ALA A 169 -1.57 3.32 9.34
C ALA A 169 -0.43 4.30 9.00
N LEU A 170 -0.73 5.59 8.87
CA LEU A 170 0.23 6.64 8.51
C LEU A 170 0.93 7.30 9.70
N ALA A 171 0.42 7.13 10.90
CA ALA A 171 0.95 7.81 12.08
C ALA A 171 2.47 7.59 12.23
N ALA A 172 2.96 6.37 12.00
CA ALA A 172 4.37 6.01 12.07
C ALA A 172 5.19 6.32 10.79
N ARG A 173 4.62 7.00 9.77
CA ARG A 173 5.28 7.31 8.49
C ARG A 173 5.91 6.09 7.80
N PRO A 174 5.16 5.02 7.55
CA PRO A 174 5.72 3.81 6.98
C PRO A 174 6.14 4.03 5.51
N PRO A 175 7.29 3.44 5.06
CA PRO A 175 7.69 3.47 3.65
C PRO A 175 6.79 2.63 2.74
N VAL A 176 6.07 1.65 3.31
CA VAL A 176 5.15 0.75 2.59
C VAL A 176 3.78 0.78 3.25
N VAL A 177 2.71 0.92 2.46
CA VAL A 177 1.34 0.79 2.93
C VAL A 177 0.58 -0.26 2.13
N LEU A 178 -0.05 -1.18 2.84
CA LEU A 178 -0.85 -2.27 2.31
C LEU A 178 -2.33 -1.96 2.54
N TYR A 179 -3.12 -1.94 1.46
CA TYR A 179 -4.55 -1.64 1.51
C TYR A 179 -5.34 -2.90 1.12
N ASP A 180 -6.10 -3.44 2.04
CA ASP A 180 -7.01 -4.55 1.75
C ASP A 180 -8.41 -4.02 1.50
N SER A 181 -8.78 -3.97 0.22
CA SER A 181 -10.11 -3.56 -0.25
C SER A 181 -10.61 -2.26 0.40
N PRO A 182 -9.85 -1.13 0.33
CA PRO A 182 -10.11 0.07 1.13
C PRO A 182 -11.43 0.75 0.82
N THR A 183 -12.05 0.46 -0.31
CA THR A 183 -13.32 1.03 -0.78
C THR A 183 -14.49 0.05 -0.71
N ALA A 184 -14.26 -1.20 -0.29
CA ALA A 184 -15.30 -2.22 -0.24
C ALA A 184 -16.44 -1.83 0.71
N GLY A 185 -17.68 -2.01 0.24
CA GLY A 185 -18.88 -1.70 1.02
C GLY A 185 -19.19 -0.22 1.20
N LEU A 186 -18.42 0.68 0.57
CA LEU A 186 -18.67 2.12 0.59
C LEU A 186 -19.45 2.57 -0.65
N ASP A 187 -20.22 3.64 -0.49
CA ASP A 187 -20.87 4.32 -1.61
C ASP A 187 -19.83 4.95 -2.57
N PRO A 188 -20.21 5.30 -3.81
CA PRO A 188 -19.28 5.83 -4.81
C PRO A 188 -18.57 7.11 -4.39
N ILE A 189 -19.24 8.02 -3.68
CA ILE A 189 -18.68 9.32 -3.26
C ILE A 189 -17.62 9.08 -2.19
N THR A 190 -17.96 8.28 -1.17
CA THR A 190 -17.04 7.91 -0.10
C THR A 190 -15.84 7.12 -0.64
N SER A 191 -16.07 6.20 -1.59
CA SER A 191 -14.99 5.48 -2.28
C SER A 191 -14.03 6.42 -2.99
N GLN A 192 -14.54 7.43 -3.69
CA GLN A 192 -13.73 8.44 -4.37
C GLN A 192 -12.90 9.25 -3.37
N THR A 193 -13.45 9.59 -2.21
CA THR A 193 -12.72 10.27 -1.12
C THR A 193 -11.54 9.42 -0.65
N ILE A 194 -11.74 8.11 -0.44
CA ILE A 194 -10.66 7.19 -0.04
C ILE A 194 -9.56 7.10 -1.12
N ILE A 195 -9.94 6.97 -2.39
CA ILE A 195 -8.97 6.95 -3.50
C ILE A 195 -8.19 8.27 -3.57
N THR A 196 -8.86 9.41 -3.37
CA THR A 196 -8.20 10.73 -3.32
C THR A 196 -7.18 10.82 -2.19
N LEU A 197 -7.49 10.28 -1.01
CA LEU A 197 -6.53 10.21 0.09
C LEU A 197 -5.31 9.34 -0.24
N ILE A 198 -5.52 8.18 -0.85
CA ILE A 198 -4.43 7.31 -1.28
C ILE A 198 -3.56 7.97 -2.36
N LEU A 199 -4.16 8.67 -3.33
CA LEU A 199 -3.47 9.51 -4.32
C LEU A 199 -2.59 10.56 -3.64
N ARG A 200 -3.16 11.29 -2.69
CA ARG A 200 -2.45 12.33 -1.96
C ARG A 200 -1.26 11.77 -1.18
N LEU A 201 -1.40 10.58 -0.58
CA LEU A 201 -0.31 9.89 0.11
C LEU A 201 0.82 9.51 -0.84
N ARG A 202 0.48 8.90 -1.96
CA ARG A 202 1.45 8.53 -2.99
C ARG A 202 2.20 9.76 -3.51
N ASP A 203 1.49 10.81 -3.89
CA ASP A 203 2.07 11.93 -4.63
C ASP A 203 2.79 12.94 -3.73
N VAL A 204 2.43 13.02 -2.43
CA VAL A 204 3.06 13.94 -1.47
C VAL A 204 4.19 13.27 -0.70
N TYR A 205 4.01 12.01 -0.31
CA TYR A 205 4.96 11.32 0.58
C TYR A 205 5.79 10.23 -0.10
N GLY A 206 5.55 9.92 -1.38
CA GLY A 206 6.30 8.91 -2.12
C GLY A 206 6.16 7.50 -1.52
N VAL A 207 5.02 7.19 -0.91
CA VAL A 207 4.80 5.90 -0.24
C VAL A 207 4.66 4.79 -1.27
N THR A 208 5.35 3.68 -1.06
CA THR A 208 5.11 2.44 -1.81
C THR A 208 3.78 1.85 -1.37
N ALA A 209 2.91 1.51 -2.32
CA ALA A 209 1.57 1.02 -2.01
C ALA A 209 1.27 -0.32 -2.71
N VAL A 210 0.64 -1.25 -1.98
CA VAL A 210 -0.02 -2.41 -2.58
C VAL A 210 -1.49 -2.37 -2.20
N MET A 211 -2.36 -2.27 -3.18
CA MET A 211 -3.81 -2.23 -2.97
C MET A 211 -4.48 -3.46 -3.56
N ALA A 212 -4.97 -4.33 -2.70
CA ALA A 212 -5.86 -5.41 -3.09
C ALA A 212 -7.27 -4.86 -3.29
N THR A 213 -7.88 -5.17 -4.43
CA THR A 213 -9.26 -4.79 -4.74
C THR A 213 -9.88 -5.75 -5.74
N HIS A 214 -11.21 -5.81 -5.79
CA HIS A 214 -11.94 -6.44 -6.89
C HIS A 214 -12.55 -5.39 -7.85
N ARG A 215 -12.34 -4.09 -7.55
CA ARG A 215 -12.88 -2.95 -8.29
C ARG A 215 -11.78 -2.33 -9.15
N LEU A 216 -11.86 -2.55 -10.45
CA LEU A 216 -10.87 -2.01 -11.38
C LEU A 216 -10.87 -0.47 -11.41
N GLN A 217 -12.03 0.15 -11.15
CA GLN A 217 -12.17 1.61 -11.09
C GLN A 217 -11.24 2.24 -10.05
N ASP A 218 -11.01 1.57 -8.91
CA ASP A 218 -10.10 2.06 -7.87
C ASP A 218 -8.66 2.12 -8.40
N GLY A 219 -8.22 1.07 -9.11
CA GLY A 219 -6.90 1.02 -9.74
C GLY A 219 -6.72 2.09 -10.83
N PHE A 220 -7.72 2.28 -11.68
CA PHE A 220 -7.69 3.35 -12.69
C PHE A 220 -7.79 4.74 -12.07
N GLY A 221 -8.49 4.90 -10.95
CA GLY A 221 -8.44 6.11 -10.16
C GLY A 221 -7.00 6.47 -9.77
N LEU A 222 -6.24 5.49 -9.27
CA LEU A 222 -4.85 5.69 -8.87
C LEU A 222 -3.89 5.84 -10.07
N SER A 223 -4.18 5.27 -11.23
CA SER A 223 -3.30 5.35 -12.40
C SER A 223 -3.50 6.60 -13.27
N ASN A 224 -4.75 7.06 -13.39
CA ASN A 224 -5.11 8.14 -14.31
C ASN A 224 -5.11 9.53 -13.68
N PHE A 225 -5.00 9.61 -12.36
CA PHE A 225 -5.05 10.87 -11.62
C PHE A 225 -3.81 11.06 -10.77
N HIS A 226 -3.50 12.33 -10.50
CA HIS A 226 -2.47 12.75 -9.56
C HIS A 226 -3.00 13.88 -8.68
N PHE A 227 -2.44 14.00 -7.49
CA PHE A 227 -2.72 15.09 -6.56
C PHE A 227 -1.68 16.19 -6.76
N ASP A 228 -2.17 17.43 -7.00
CA ASP A 228 -1.32 18.62 -7.10
C ASP A 228 -1.23 19.28 -5.71
N PRO A 229 -0.08 19.23 -5.02
CA PRO A 229 0.08 19.81 -3.68
C PRO A 229 0.02 21.33 -3.66
N LYS A 230 0.23 22.01 -4.80
CA LYS A 230 0.17 23.47 -4.90
C LYS A 230 -1.25 23.99 -4.94
N THR A 231 -2.12 23.29 -5.65
CA THR A 231 -3.54 23.68 -5.82
C THR A 231 -4.47 22.89 -4.90
N HIS A 232 -3.97 21.87 -4.19
CA HIS A 232 -4.75 20.93 -3.39
C HIS A 232 -5.89 20.25 -4.17
N THR A 233 -5.68 19.99 -5.47
CA THR A 233 -6.70 19.39 -6.35
C THR A 233 -6.19 18.09 -6.98
N VAL A 234 -7.12 17.19 -7.27
CA VAL A 234 -6.85 15.99 -8.09
C VAL A 234 -7.01 16.35 -9.56
N ARG A 235 -6.02 16.02 -10.37
CA ARG A 235 -6.01 16.28 -11.81
C ARG A 235 -5.84 14.98 -12.58
N ARG A 236 -6.46 14.90 -13.75
CA ARG A 236 -6.28 13.79 -14.69
C ARG A 236 -5.06 14.06 -15.59
N GLY A 237 -4.29 13.00 -15.89
CA GLY A 237 -3.18 13.05 -16.84
C GLY A 237 -1.82 12.90 -16.18
N ALA A 238 -0.77 13.33 -16.89
CA ALA A 238 0.61 13.21 -16.42
C ALA A 238 0.88 14.05 -15.16
N ALA A 239 1.78 13.55 -14.31
CA ALA A 239 2.26 14.30 -13.15
C ALA A 239 2.88 15.65 -13.56
N PRO A 240 2.87 16.66 -12.68
CA PRO A 240 3.45 17.97 -12.98
C PRO A 240 4.90 17.89 -13.44
N GLU A 241 5.31 18.83 -14.29
CA GLU A 241 6.66 18.91 -14.80
C GLU A 241 7.68 19.00 -13.63
N GLY A 242 8.69 18.13 -13.65
CA GLY A 242 9.67 18.02 -12.55
C GLY A 242 9.31 17.06 -11.42
N SER A 243 8.10 16.50 -11.40
CA SER A 243 7.77 15.37 -10.50
C SER A 243 8.01 14.04 -11.20
N ARG A 244 8.48 13.03 -10.45
CA ARG A 244 8.57 11.67 -10.95
C ARG A 244 7.16 11.14 -11.20
N PRO A 245 6.84 10.63 -12.43
CA PRO A 245 5.52 10.07 -12.67
C PRO A 245 5.32 8.86 -11.75
N PRO A 246 4.18 8.78 -11.05
CA PRO A 246 3.90 7.64 -10.19
C PRO A 246 3.80 6.37 -11.05
N MET A 247 4.56 5.35 -10.69
CA MET A 247 4.50 4.06 -11.36
C MET A 247 3.34 3.26 -10.79
N THR A 248 2.30 3.05 -11.58
CA THR A 248 1.17 2.18 -11.23
C THR A 248 1.18 0.95 -12.12
N ARG A 249 1.12 -0.24 -11.52
CA ARG A 249 1.10 -1.51 -12.22
C ARG A 249 -0.06 -2.38 -11.71
N PHE A 250 -0.63 -3.17 -12.60
CA PHE A 250 -1.67 -4.14 -12.29
C PHE A 250 -1.10 -5.54 -12.24
N LEU A 251 -1.53 -6.30 -11.25
CA LEU A 251 -1.27 -7.72 -11.11
C LEU A 251 -2.62 -8.40 -10.85
N VAL A 252 -3.04 -9.30 -11.72
CA VAL A 252 -4.30 -10.03 -11.60
C VAL A 252 -4.04 -11.44 -11.13
N LEU A 253 -4.64 -11.82 -10.00
CA LEU A 253 -4.62 -13.18 -9.48
C LEU A 253 -5.83 -13.97 -9.99
N ARG A 254 -5.56 -15.20 -10.46
CA ARG A 254 -6.56 -16.18 -10.83
C ARG A 254 -6.09 -17.58 -10.42
N ASP A 255 -6.95 -18.35 -9.79
CA ASP A 255 -6.67 -19.74 -9.38
C ASP A 255 -5.38 -19.89 -8.56
N GLY A 256 -5.02 -18.85 -7.79
CA GLY A 256 -3.83 -18.79 -6.94
C GLY A 256 -2.53 -18.46 -7.67
N GLN A 257 -2.59 -18.07 -8.93
CA GLN A 257 -1.43 -17.72 -9.76
C GLN A 257 -1.56 -16.30 -10.31
N ILE A 258 -0.44 -15.75 -10.79
CA ILE A 258 -0.43 -14.49 -11.54
C ILE A 258 -0.96 -14.80 -12.95
N TYR A 259 -2.12 -14.26 -13.27
CA TYR A 259 -2.75 -14.40 -14.57
C TYR A 259 -2.35 -13.28 -15.54
N PHE A 260 -2.16 -12.08 -15.00
CA PHE A 260 -1.72 -10.92 -15.76
C PHE A 260 -0.84 -10.03 -14.88
N GLU A 261 0.16 -9.43 -15.50
CA GLU A 261 1.00 -8.39 -14.92
C GLU A 261 1.30 -7.37 -16.01
N GLY A 262 1.04 -6.09 -15.75
CA GLY A 262 1.25 -5.06 -16.76
C GLY A 262 0.84 -3.67 -16.32
N SER A 263 1.02 -2.72 -17.22
CA SER A 263 0.63 -1.32 -17.08
C SER A 263 -0.90 -1.14 -17.21
N PRO A 264 -1.45 0.00 -16.75
CA PRO A 264 -2.85 0.37 -16.95
C PRO A 264 -3.25 0.35 -18.43
N ASP A 265 -2.36 0.78 -19.33
CA ASP A 265 -2.60 0.80 -20.77
C ASP A 265 -2.69 -0.60 -21.37
N GLU A 266 -1.85 -1.53 -20.93
CA GLU A 266 -1.90 -2.93 -21.34
C GLU A 266 -3.18 -3.60 -20.86
N MET A 267 -3.59 -3.32 -19.62
CA MET A 267 -4.86 -3.81 -19.08
C MET A 267 -6.07 -3.33 -19.89
N LEU A 268 -6.10 -2.05 -20.32
CA LEU A 268 -7.18 -1.49 -21.14
C LEU A 268 -7.22 -2.06 -22.56
N LYS A 269 -6.08 -2.40 -23.14
CA LYS A 269 -5.96 -2.90 -24.52
C LYS A 269 -6.16 -4.40 -24.64
N THR A 270 -6.29 -5.10 -23.51
CA THR A 270 -6.42 -6.55 -23.50
C THR A 270 -7.69 -7.02 -24.22
N LYS A 271 -7.55 -8.11 -25.00
CA LYS A 271 -8.69 -8.82 -25.62
C LYS A 271 -9.06 -10.08 -24.83
N ASP A 272 -8.38 -10.34 -23.74
CA ASP A 272 -8.65 -11.50 -22.90
C ASP A 272 -10.02 -11.38 -22.23
N SER A 273 -10.86 -12.40 -22.43
CA SER A 273 -12.25 -12.38 -21.95
C SER A 273 -12.38 -12.37 -20.42
N TYR A 274 -11.40 -12.92 -19.70
CA TYR A 274 -11.39 -12.90 -18.23
C TYR A 274 -11.06 -11.50 -17.73
N LEU A 275 -10.03 -10.87 -18.28
CA LEU A 275 -9.63 -9.52 -17.90
C LEU A 275 -10.71 -8.49 -18.28
N GLN A 276 -11.40 -8.68 -19.39
CA GLN A 276 -12.50 -7.82 -19.81
C GLN A 276 -13.66 -7.79 -18.81
N ARG A 277 -13.89 -8.84 -18.01
CA ARG A 277 -14.91 -8.84 -16.95
C ARG A 277 -14.66 -7.77 -15.87
N PHE A 278 -13.41 -7.40 -15.66
CA PHE A 278 -13.07 -6.32 -14.71
C PHE A 278 -13.26 -4.93 -15.33
N LEU A 279 -13.38 -4.83 -16.68
CA LEU A 279 -13.55 -3.58 -17.42
C LEU A 279 -15.02 -3.16 -17.57
N ILE A 280 -15.97 -4.07 -17.33
CA ILE A 280 -17.40 -3.85 -17.39
C ILE A 280 -17.92 -3.43 -16.01
#